data_2b18bbc1334b043742b2f6797f97bb5c
#
_entry.id   2b18bbc1334b043742b2f6797f97bb5c
#
_cell.length_a   1.000
_cell.length_b   1.000
_cell.length_c   1.000
_cell.angle_alpha   90.00
_cell.angle_beta   90.00
_cell.angle_gamma   90.00
#
_symmetry.space_group_name_H-M   'P 1'
#
loop_
_entity.id
_entity.type
_entity.pdbx_description
1 polymer ?
#
loop_
_entity_poly.entity_id
_entity_poly.type
_entity_poly.pdbx_seq_one_letter_code
_entity_poly.pdbx_strand_id
1 'polypeptide(L)'
;MVNRFAFFISIYLLSFTFQSSVNKVDKLFGDLYDGDVYSGYLSTKIEGNELFYIYTPSQNSPSTAPLMLWLNGGPGCSSLFGMLAEVGPVTSDNFAGTLKRNEYSWNTYANMVFIEQPAGVGFSKASDPDFVWTDDVTAENLLYGVKQFLSLFPDLKGRPFYVSGESYAGVYIPFLAKHILEDTSSDKVNLQGVLIGNPLTEYDTDSERSMVEFGFWHGLITIETYEQFKRNCPHKNDELHPEEYDTNNNNDEKINDILTPRNVTHRCNQIRDVIRSNFEGNDIYGIYRLCPDRSRLSANDEMSYNEKHSMKNFILEKLNPNKNKNKGDKLNAADVEEEHVIWPSGCGGDLTFDRFLNDPVTKEKLKVYDTSVRWSQCADIGYEMTESYNFYSEIMLKYPSLNVWVFSGTDDGVLSTLGTMRWINKLGFTVDTKWRQWKVGDQVAGYVQKYKEGLVIVTVKGAGHMVPQDQNASAFTMVNAFFKGQLP
;
A
#
# COMPACT_ATOMS: atom_id res chain seq x y z
N MET A 1 -49.95 -53.98 23.73
CA MET A 1 -49.50 -53.57 22.39
C MET A 1 -49.55 -52.03 22.37
N VAL A 2 -48.37 -51.44 22.51
CA VAL A 2 -48.23 -49.97 22.46
C VAL A 2 -47.30 -49.64 21.28
N ASN A 3 -47.89 -49.12 20.20
CA ASN A 3 -47.14 -48.68 19.02
C ASN A 3 -46.41 -47.35 19.36
N ARG A 4 -45.06 -47.37 19.29
CA ARG A 4 -44.23 -46.17 19.29
C ARG A 4 -44.00 -45.76 17.84
N PHE A 5 -44.61 -44.66 17.42
CA PHE A 5 -44.25 -43.95 16.21
C PHE A 5 -43.01 -43.09 16.51
N ALA A 6 -41.91 -43.42 15.87
CA ALA A 6 -40.72 -42.58 15.87
C ALA A 6 -40.84 -41.56 14.72
N PHE A 7 -40.96 -40.29 15.02
CA PHE A 7 -40.85 -39.19 14.04
C PHE A 7 -39.36 -38.93 13.81
N PHE A 8 -38.88 -39.23 12.60
CA PHE A 8 -37.60 -38.76 12.12
C PHE A 8 -37.79 -37.33 11.58
N ILE A 9 -37.29 -36.34 12.34
CA ILE A 9 -37.15 -34.96 11.83
C ILE A 9 -35.82 -34.95 11.08
N SER A 10 -35.86 -34.98 9.73
CA SER A 10 -34.71 -34.64 8.87
C SER A 10 -34.48 -33.15 8.93
N ILE A 11 -33.50 -32.74 9.72
CA ILE A 11 -33.00 -31.36 9.66
C ILE A 11 -32.13 -31.26 8.40
N TYR A 12 -32.70 -30.68 7.33
CA TYR A 12 -31.91 -30.21 6.20
C TYR A 12 -31.10 -29.01 6.67
N LEU A 13 -29.85 -29.20 7.03
CA LEU A 13 -28.86 -28.16 7.09
C LEU A 13 -28.64 -27.66 5.66
N LEU A 14 -29.31 -26.56 5.29
CA LEU A 14 -28.94 -25.77 4.15
C LEU A 14 -27.55 -25.18 4.43
N SER A 15 -26.50 -25.91 4.03
CA SER A 15 -25.19 -25.32 3.88
C SER A 15 -25.28 -24.30 2.73
N PHE A 16 -25.38 -23.02 3.09
CA PHE A 16 -25.13 -21.95 2.14
C PHE A 16 -23.63 -22.03 1.79
N THR A 17 -23.32 -22.77 0.74
CA THR A 17 -22.00 -22.64 0.11
C THR A 17 -21.99 -21.29 -0.58
N PHE A 18 -21.33 -20.31 0.00
CA PHE A 18 -21.01 -19.07 -0.69
C PHE A 18 -20.16 -19.45 -1.91
N GLN A 19 -20.67 -19.13 -3.07
CA GLN A 19 -20.02 -19.44 -4.35
C GLN A 19 -19.50 -18.13 -4.91
N SER A 20 -18.22 -18.13 -5.33
CA SER A 20 -17.60 -17.01 -6.06
C SER A 20 -18.52 -16.53 -7.19
N SER A 21 -18.68 -15.22 -7.32
CA SER A 21 -19.68 -14.61 -8.19
C SER A 21 -19.07 -13.71 -9.25
N VAL A 22 -19.73 -13.64 -10.40
CA VAL A 22 -19.42 -12.70 -11.50
C VAL A 22 -20.65 -11.88 -11.79
N ASN A 23 -20.51 -10.57 -11.79
CA ASN A 23 -21.51 -9.64 -12.24
C ASN A 23 -20.91 -8.73 -13.33
N LYS A 24 -21.48 -8.77 -14.54
CA LYS A 24 -21.15 -7.76 -15.56
C LYS A 24 -21.92 -6.50 -15.22
N VAL A 25 -21.19 -5.44 -14.92
CA VAL A 25 -21.75 -4.16 -14.44
C VAL A 25 -22.12 -3.29 -15.64
N ASP A 26 -23.41 -3.02 -15.80
CA ASP A 26 -23.85 -2.14 -16.88
C ASP A 26 -23.53 -0.68 -16.56
N LYS A 27 -22.75 -0.07 -17.47
CA LYS A 27 -22.40 1.37 -17.43
C LYS A 27 -22.07 1.90 -16.04
N LEU A 28 -21.12 1.24 -15.34
CA LEU A 28 -20.72 1.67 -14.00
C LEU A 28 -20.33 3.16 -13.97
N PHE A 29 -19.59 3.60 -14.97
CA PHE A 29 -19.07 4.96 -15.09
C PHE A 29 -19.85 5.84 -16.09
N GLY A 30 -21.06 5.44 -16.48
CA GLY A 30 -21.87 6.17 -17.46
C GLY A 30 -21.12 6.32 -18.80
N ASP A 31 -21.11 7.54 -19.32
CA ASP A 31 -20.47 7.87 -20.62
C ASP A 31 -18.96 8.15 -20.47
N LEU A 32 -18.40 8.11 -19.27
CA LEU A 32 -16.96 8.30 -19.03
C LEU A 32 -16.14 7.08 -19.49
N TYR A 33 -16.74 5.88 -19.48
CA TYR A 33 -16.08 4.66 -19.90
C TYR A 33 -17.13 3.66 -20.43
N ASP A 34 -16.95 3.26 -21.67
CA ASP A 34 -17.84 2.35 -22.42
C ASP A 34 -17.33 0.90 -22.47
N GLY A 35 -16.16 0.62 -21.89
CA GLY A 35 -15.63 -0.74 -21.78
C GLY A 35 -16.35 -1.57 -20.71
N ASP A 36 -16.17 -2.87 -20.81
CA ASP A 36 -16.73 -3.81 -19.85
C ASP A 36 -16.13 -3.62 -18.46
N VAL A 37 -16.99 -3.75 -17.43
CA VAL A 37 -16.61 -3.79 -16.02
C VAL A 37 -17.28 -5.02 -15.41
N TYR A 38 -16.55 -5.75 -14.59
CA TYR A 38 -17.07 -6.89 -13.84
C TYR A 38 -16.81 -6.70 -12.36
N SER A 39 -17.72 -7.15 -11.52
CA SER A 39 -17.55 -7.17 -10.06
C SER A 39 -18.02 -8.49 -9.48
N GLY A 40 -17.63 -8.78 -8.25
CA GLY A 40 -18.10 -9.95 -7.55
C GLY A 40 -17.28 -10.27 -6.33
N TYR A 41 -17.46 -11.47 -5.83
CA TYR A 41 -16.82 -11.97 -4.61
C TYR A 41 -16.03 -13.23 -4.91
N LEU A 42 -14.86 -13.34 -4.29
CA LEU A 42 -13.95 -14.48 -4.38
C LEU A 42 -13.87 -15.12 -3.01
N SER A 43 -14.16 -16.40 -2.93
CA SER A 43 -13.94 -17.17 -1.70
C SER A 43 -12.47 -17.18 -1.33
N THR A 44 -12.17 -17.23 -0.05
CA THR A 44 -10.81 -17.38 0.48
C THR A 44 -10.60 -18.78 1.07
N LYS A 45 -9.41 -19.05 1.56
CA LYS A 45 -9.09 -20.29 2.26
C LYS A 45 -9.77 -20.36 3.64
N ILE A 46 -10.04 -19.18 4.25
CA ILE A 46 -10.79 -19.09 5.51
C ILE A 46 -12.28 -19.10 5.19
N GLU A 47 -13.00 -20.11 5.68
CA GLU A 47 -14.43 -20.27 5.44
C GLU A 47 -15.23 -19.03 5.92
N GLY A 48 -16.14 -18.57 5.07
CA GLY A 48 -16.99 -17.41 5.35
C GLY A 48 -16.33 -16.06 5.04
N ASN A 49 -15.03 -16.02 4.72
CA ASN A 49 -14.36 -14.84 4.20
C ASN A 49 -14.49 -14.76 2.69
N GLU A 50 -14.75 -13.55 2.19
CA GLU A 50 -14.84 -13.28 0.76
C GLU A 50 -14.14 -11.96 0.41
N LEU A 51 -13.40 -11.95 -0.70
CA LEU A 51 -12.74 -10.76 -1.22
C LEU A 51 -13.57 -10.17 -2.36
N PHE A 52 -13.90 -8.90 -2.23
CA PHE A 52 -14.57 -8.16 -3.30
C PHE A 52 -13.57 -7.78 -4.38
N TYR A 53 -13.98 -7.83 -5.64
CA TYR A 53 -13.14 -7.42 -6.75
C TYR A 53 -13.90 -6.59 -7.77
N ILE A 54 -13.15 -5.73 -8.48
CA ILE A 54 -13.56 -5.15 -9.76
C ILE A 54 -12.53 -5.54 -10.82
N TYR A 55 -13.02 -5.94 -11.98
CA TYR A 55 -12.21 -6.32 -13.13
C TYR A 55 -12.58 -5.45 -14.34
N THR A 56 -11.57 -4.84 -14.96
CA THR A 56 -11.71 -4.07 -16.21
C THR A 56 -10.83 -4.71 -17.28
N PRO A 57 -11.42 -5.32 -18.31
CA PRO A 57 -10.65 -5.86 -19.45
C PRO A 57 -9.81 -4.78 -20.13
N SER A 58 -8.77 -5.23 -20.84
CA SER A 58 -7.94 -4.33 -21.63
C SER A 58 -8.77 -3.63 -22.72
N GLN A 59 -8.60 -2.31 -22.84
CA GLN A 59 -9.29 -1.51 -23.85
C GLN A 59 -8.89 -1.89 -25.28
N ASN A 60 -7.64 -2.33 -25.50
CA ASN A 60 -7.11 -2.58 -26.84
C ASN A 60 -7.15 -4.06 -27.23
N SER A 61 -6.85 -4.96 -26.33
CA SER A 61 -6.65 -6.37 -26.67
C SER A 61 -7.05 -7.30 -25.53
N PRO A 62 -8.32 -7.31 -25.08
CA PRO A 62 -8.74 -8.07 -23.90
C PRO A 62 -8.47 -9.58 -24.03
N SER A 63 -8.49 -10.10 -25.27
CA SER A 63 -8.25 -11.53 -25.54
C SER A 63 -6.78 -11.95 -25.54
N THR A 64 -5.82 -11.02 -25.55
CA THR A 64 -4.37 -11.34 -25.62
C THR A 64 -3.53 -10.58 -24.60
N ALA A 65 -4.01 -9.47 -24.06
CA ALA A 65 -3.32 -8.68 -23.06
C ALA A 65 -3.01 -9.49 -21.78
N PRO A 66 -1.91 -9.21 -21.10
CA PRO A 66 -1.60 -9.83 -19.80
C PRO A 66 -2.67 -9.48 -18.77
N LEU A 67 -2.67 -10.21 -17.65
CA LEU A 67 -3.47 -9.87 -16.45
C LEU A 67 -2.57 -9.17 -15.43
N MET A 68 -3.03 -8.06 -14.88
CA MET A 68 -2.37 -7.37 -13.79
C MET A 68 -3.31 -7.19 -12.60
N LEU A 69 -2.86 -7.63 -11.43
CA LEU A 69 -3.49 -7.36 -10.15
C LEU A 69 -2.90 -6.07 -9.56
N TRP A 70 -3.77 -5.16 -9.14
CA TRP A 70 -3.38 -3.97 -8.39
C TRP A 70 -3.75 -4.10 -6.91
N LEU A 71 -2.82 -3.71 -6.02
CA LEU A 71 -2.98 -3.74 -4.57
C LEU A 71 -2.61 -2.38 -3.97
N ASN A 72 -3.53 -1.76 -3.23
CA ASN A 72 -3.17 -0.67 -2.34
C ASN A 72 -2.59 -1.22 -1.03
N GLY A 73 -1.82 -0.39 -0.35
CA GLY A 73 -1.15 -0.75 0.89
C GLY A 73 -2.02 -0.61 2.14
N GLY A 74 -1.58 0.18 3.07
CA GLY A 74 -2.17 0.42 4.38
C GLY A 74 -1.26 -0.10 5.50
N PRO A 75 -1.37 -1.35 5.98
CA PRO A 75 -2.26 -2.42 5.53
C PRO A 75 -3.74 -2.12 5.75
N GLY A 76 -4.59 -2.76 4.94
CA GLY A 76 -6.04 -2.62 5.08
C GLY A 76 -6.67 -1.52 4.21
N CYS A 77 -5.93 -0.92 3.25
CA CYS A 77 -6.53 0.02 2.31
C CYS A 77 -7.08 -0.67 1.06
N SER A 78 -8.22 -0.20 0.61
CA SER A 78 -8.95 -0.74 -0.53
C SER A 78 -8.26 -0.49 -1.86
N SER A 79 -8.09 -1.54 -2.66
CA SER A 79 -7.53 -1.43 -4.01
C SER A 79 -8.45 -0.67 -4.99
N LEU A 80 -9.71 -0.43 -4.62
CA LEU A 80 -10.61 0.43 -5.40
C LEU A 80 -10.19 1.90 -5.33
N PHE A 81 -9.42 2.28 -4.31
CA PHE A 81 -8.80 3.60 -4.28
C PHE A 81 -7.86 3.78 -5.47
N GLY A 82 -6.89 2.88 -5.67
CA GLY A 82 -5.97 2.95 -6.82
C GLY A 82 -6.69 2.83 -8.17
N MET A 83 -7.81 2.08 -8.22
CA MET A 83 -8.65 2.05 -9.42
C MET A 83 -9.22 3.42 -9.76
N LEU A 84 -9.70 4.18 -8.77
CA LEU A 84 -10.41 5.44 -8.98
C LEU A 84 -9.51 6.68 -8.85
N ALA A 85 -8.33 6.54 -8.24
CA ALA A 85 -7.39 7.66 -8.07
C ALA A 85 -6.24 7.64 -9.07
N GLU A 86 -5.87 6.46 -9.61
CA GLU A 86 -4.57 6.28 -10.20
C GLU A 86 -4.59 5.58 -11.57
N VAL A 87 -4.93 4.28 -11.59
CA VAL A 87 -4.61 3.42 -12.73
C VAL A 87 -5.81 2.90 -13.51
N GLY A 88 -7.01 3.07 -13.00
CA GLY A 88 -8.24 2.60 -13.65
C GLY A 88 -8.73 3.50 -14.78
N PRO A 89 -9.82 3.08 -15.46
CA PRO A 89 -10.32 3.77 -16.66
C PRO A 89 -10.95 5.13 -16.38
N VAL A 90 -11.31 5.37 -15.12
CA VAL A 90 -11.93 6.62 -14.65
C VAL A 90 -11.20 7.05 -13.39
N THR A 91 -11.00 8.33 -13.22
CA THR A 91 -10.31 8.90 -12.06
C THR A 91 -11.04 10.14 -11.55
N SER A 92 -10.68 10.59 -10.35
CA SER A 92 -11.19 11.82 -9.78
C SER A 92 -10.70 13.06 -10.56
N ASP A 93 -11.51 14.07 -10.55
CA ASP A 93 -11.16 15.40 -11.06
C ASP A 93 -10.60 16.30 -9.95
N ASN A 94 -9.55 15.81 -9.26
CA ASN A 94 -8.77 16.57 -8.29
C ASN A 94 -9.61 17.53 -7.41
N PHE A 95 -10.40 16.96 -6.49
CA PHE A 95 -11.26 17.69 -5.54
C PHE A 95 -12.50 18.40 -6.11
N ALA A 96 -12.78 18.31 -7.42
CA ALA A 96 -14.04 18.82 -7.97
C ALA A 96 -15.26 18.00 -7.53
N GLY A 97 -15.04 16.84 -6.89
CA GLY A 97 -16.10 15.94 -6.44
C GLY A 97 -16.75 15.14 -7.56
N THR A 98 -16.12 15.09 -8.73
CA THR A 98 -16.59 14.42 -9.94
C THR A 98 -15.56 13.43 -10.46
N LEU A 99 -16.04 12.42 -11.19
CA LEU A 99 -15.17 11.50 -11.93
C LEU A 99 -14.95 12.02 -13.34
N LYS A 100 -13.79 11.70 -13.91
CA LYS A 100 -13.42 11.97 -15.30
C LYS A 100 -12.79 10.75 -15.96
N ARG A 101 -12.81 10.69 -17.29
CA ARG A 101 -12.08 9.67 -18.04
C ARG A 101 -10.58 9.79 -17.76
N ASN A 102 -9.92 8.64 -17.56
CA ASN A 102 -8.48 8.56 -17.41
C ASN A 102 -7.83 8.16 -18.75
N GLU A 103 -7.22 9.14 -19.43
CA GLU A 103 -6.52 8.92 -20.70
C GLU A 103 -5.24 8.07 -20.52
N TYR A 104 -4.75 7.92 -19.29
CA TYR A 104 -3.54 7.19 -18.94
C TYR A 104 -3.83 5.90 -18.16
N SER A 105 -5.02 5.35 -18.36
CA SER A 105 -5.43 4.12 -17.69
C SER A 105 -4.57 2.92 -18.10
N TRP A 106 -4.13 2.15 -17.10
CA TRP A 106 -3.29 0.97 -17.32
C TRP A 106 -4.02 -0.18 -18.00
N ASN A 107 -5.35 -0.19 -17.97
CA ASN A 107 -6.11 -1.16 -18.75
C ASN A 107 -6.04 -0.91 -20.27
N THR A 108 -5.29 0.08 -20.72
CA THR A 108 -4.84 0.20 -22.13
C THR A 108 -3.90 -0.95 -22.51
N TYR A 109 -3.07 -1.41 -21.57
CA TYR A 109 -2.03 -2.41 -21.81
C TYR A 109 -2.32 -3.78 -21.21
N ALA A 110 -3.13 -3.87 -20.17
CA ALA A 110 -3.40 -5.09 -19.42
C ALA A 110 -4.90 -5.25 -19.11
N ASN A 111 -5.31 -6.47 -18.87
CA ASN A 111 -6.52 -6.76 -18.14
C ASN A 111 -6.26 -6.43 -16.66
N MET A 112 -7.01 -5.51 -16.06
CA MET A 112 -6.75 -5.03 -14.70
C MET A 112 -7.75 -5.60 -13.73
N VAL A 113 -7.28 -6.21 -12.64
CA VAL A 113 -8.12 -6.64 -11.52
C VAL A 113 -7.69 -5.94 -10.24
N PHE A 114 -8.68 -5.46 -9.50
CA PHE A 114 -8.54 -4.76 -8.22
C PHE A 114 -9.25 -5.61 -7.18
N ILE A 115 -8.51 -6.10 -6.19
CA ILE A 115 -9.06 -6.96 -5.12
C ILE A 115 -8.92 -6.23 -3.80
N GLU A 116 -10.02 -6.07 -3.09
CA GLU A 116 -10.01 -5.53 -1.73
C GLU A 116 -9.56 -6.63 -0.77
N GLN A 117 -8.41 -6.46 -0.15
CA GLN A 117 -7.78 -7.45 0.74
C GLN A 117 -7.09 -6.75 1.93
N PRO A 118 -7.00 -7.48 3.09
CA PRO A 118 -7.62 -8.76 3.39
C PRO A 118 -9.15 -8.67 3.56
N ALA A 119 -9.82 -9.76 3.91
CA ALA A 119 -11.25 -9.72 4.20
C ALA A 119 -11.55 -8.75 5.36
N GLY A 120 -12.64 -7.98 5.23
CA GLY A 120 -12.98 -6.86 6.11
C GLY A 120 -12.60 -5.49 5.53
N VAL A 121 -11.84 -5.45 4.42
CA VAL A 121 -11.48 -4.20 3.73
C VAL A 121 -12.54 -3.84 2.68
N GLY A 122 -13.00 -2.60 2.69
CA GLY A 122 -13.98 -2.09 1.75
C GLY A 122 -15.27 -2.91 1.74
N PHE A 123 -15.62 -3.52 0.61
CA PHE A 123 -16.78 -4.41 0.48
C PHE A 123 -16.45 -5.89 0.73
N SER A 124 -15.20 -6.22 1.00
CA SER A 124 -14.79 -7.59 1.33
C SER A 124 -15.34 -8.00 2.70
N LYS A 125 -15.82 -9.25 2.79
CA LYS A 125 -16.49 -9.77 3.98
C LYS A 125 -15.52 -10.58 4.83
N ALA A 126 -15.43 -10.24 6.12
CA ALA A 126 -14.81 -11.05 7.15
C ALA A 126 -15.87 -11.85 7.92
N SER A 127 -15.60 -13.13 8.15
CA SER A 127 -16.44 -13.98 9.02
C SER A 127 -16.22 -13.68 10.49
N ASP A 128 -15.02 -13.22 10.85
CA ASP A 128 -14.61 -12.79 12.17
C ASP A 128 -14.00 -11.37 12.06
N PRO A 129 -14.66 -10.32 12.55
CA PRO A 129 -14.16 -8.96 12.50
C PRO A 129 -12.97 -8.72 13.42
N ASP A 130 -12.77 -9.56 14.45
CA ASP A 130 -11.67 -9.45 15.40
C ASP A 130 -10.44 -10.27 14.98
N PHE A 131 -10.48 -10.88 13.79
CA PHE A 131 -9.36 -11.66 13.26
C PHE A 131 -8.13 -10.80 13.04
N VAL A 132 -6.98 -11.23 13.56
CA VAL A 132 -5.69 -10.55 13.37
C VAL A 132 -4.97 -11.14 12.17
N TRP A 133 -4.85 -10.36 11.13
CA TRP A 133 -4.17 -10.75 9.90
C TRP A 133 -2.65 -10.72 10.06
N THR A 134 -1.96 -11.57 9.31
CA THR A 134 -0.50 -11.53 9.09
C THR A 134 -0.24 -11.47 7.58
N ASP A 135 0.97 -11.08 7.19
CA ASP A 135 1.33 -10.98 5.77
C ASP A 135 1.26 -12.32 5.05
N ASP A 136 1.67 -13.41 5.73
CA ASP A 136 1.64 -14.75 5.16
C ASP A 136 0.20 -15.27 4.97
N VAL A 137 -0.66 -15.10 5.97
CA VAL A 137 -2.09 -15.48 5.88
C VAL A 137 -2.81 -14.66 4.84
N THR A 138 -2.52 -13.37 4.77
CA THR A 138 -3.08 -12.45 3.76
C THR A 138 -2.70 -12.91 2.35
N ALA A 139 -1.43 -13.19 2.10
CA ALA A 139 -0.93 -13.66 0.81
C ALA A 139 -1.53 -15.02 0.40
N GLU A 140 -1.65 -15.95 1.35
CA GLU A 140 -2.26 -17.26 1.10
C GLU A 140 -3.74 -17.14 0.70
N ASN A 141 -4.51 -16.33 1.41
CA ASN A 141 -5.93 -16.10 1.09
C ASN A 141 -6.10 -15.34 -0.23
N LEU A 142 -5.21 -14.37 -0.51
CA LEU A 142 -5.22 -13.64 -1.77
C LEU A 142 -4.88 -14.55 -2.96
N LEU A 143 -3.88 -15.44 -2.84
CA LEU A 143 -3.59 -16.42 -3.89
C LEU A 143 -4.78 -17.34 -4.15
N TYR A 144 -5.46 -17.79 -3.09
CA TYR A 144 -6.69 -18.58 -3.24
C TYR A 144 -7.74 -17.80 -4.02
N GLY A 145 -7.99 -16.54 -3.67
CA GLY A 145 -8.90 -15.63 -4.39
C GLY A 145 -8.50 -15.43 -5.85
N VAL A 146 -7.20 -15.23 -6.15
CA VAL A 146 -6.70 -15.11 -7.54
C VAL A 146 -6.99 -16.38 -8.34
N LYS A 147 -6.80 -17.57 -7.76
CA LYS A 147 -7.17 -18.83 -8.44
C LYS A 147 -8.67 -18.96 -8.67
N GLN A 148 -9.50 -18.52 -7.73
CA GLN A 148 -10.95 -18.44 -7.90
C GLN A 148 -11.31 -17.48 -9.04
N PHE A 149 -10.70 -16.29 -9.09
CA PHE A 149 -10.89 -15.34 -10.17
C PHE A 149 -10.56 -15.94 -11.54
N LEU A 150 -9.41 -16.61 -11.66
CA LEU A 150 -9.04 -17.30 -12.90
C LEU A 150 -9.98 -18.45 -13.26
N SER A 151 -10.67 -19.02 -12.30
CA SER A 151 -11.69 -20.06 -12.56
C SER A 151 -12.99 -19.45 -13.07
N LEU A 152 -13.34 -18.24 -12.64
CA LEU A 152 -14.49 -17.47 -13.14
C LEU A 152 -14.22 -16.87 -14.54
N PHE A 153 -12.95 -16.56 -14.84
CA PHE A 153 -12.51 -16.01 -16.13
C PHE A 153 -11.51 -16.95 -16.81
N PRO A 154 -11.94 -18.12 -17.31
CA PRO A 154 -11.05 -19.17 -17.82
C PRO A 154 -10.18 -18.72 -19.01
N ASP A 155 -10.63 -17.73 -19.78
CA ASP A 155 -9.86 -17.13 -20.87
C ASP A 155 -8.60 -16.39 -20.40
N LEU A 156 -8.48 -16.10 -19.12
CA LEU A 156 -7.29 -15.48 -18.50
C LEU A 156 -6.31 -16.51 -17.94
N LYS A 157 -6.68 -17.81 -17.87
CA LYS A 157 -5.79 -18.86 -17.38
C LYS A 157 -4.54 -18.99 -18.25
N GLY A 158 -3.39 -19.11 -17.57
CA GLY A 158 -2.09 -19.28 -18.22
C GLY A 158 -1.51 -18.03 -18.90
N ARG A 159 -2.24 -16.90 -18.92
CA ARG A 159 -1.69 -15.64 -19.41
C ARG A 159 -0.57 -15.14 -18.53
N PRO A 160 0.35 -14.33 -19.07
CA PRO A 160 1.29 -13.58 -18.25
C PRO A 160 0.55 -12.81 -17.15
N PHE A 161 0.91 -13.10 -15.91
CA PHE A 161 0.34 -12.46 -14.71
C PHE A 161 1.35 -11.54 -14.09
N TYR A 162 0.92 -10.34 -13.77
CA TYR A 162 1.73 -9.33 -13.10
C TYR A 162 1.02 -8.85 -11.84
N VAL A 163 1.79 -8.43 -10.84
CA VAL A 163 1.25 -7.80 -9.63
C VAL A 163 1.87 -6.42 -9.50
N SER A 164 1.03 -5.43 -9.28
CA SER A 164 1.45 -4.06 -9.00
C SER A 164 0.72 -3.52 -7.77
N GLY A 165 1.29 -2.50 -7.17
CA GLY A 165 0.68 -1.82 -6.04
C GLY A 165 1.63 -0.79 -5.46
N GLU A 166 1.25 -0.22 -4.31
CA GLU A 166 2.01 0.83 -3.67
C GLU A 166 2.02 0.72 -2.14
N SER A 167 2.96 1.43 -1.50
CA SER A 167 2.99 1.57 -0.05
C SER A 167 3.25 0.22 0.65
N TYR A 168 2.40 -0.18 1.58
CA TYR A 168 2.47 -1.49 2.23
C TYR A 168 2.35 -2.67 1.25
N ALA A 169 1.94 -2.44 0.00
CA ALA A 169 2.04 -3.47 -1.03
C ALA A 169 3.50 -3.88 -1.33
N GLY A 170 4.47 -3.07 -0.90
CA GLY A 170 5.89 -3.47 -0.82
C GLY A 170 6.16 -4.68 0.08
N VAL A 171 5.21 -5.03 0.97
CA VAL A 171 5.19 -6.27 1.77
C VAL A 171 4.22 -7.28 1.16
N TYR A 172 2.99 -6.89 0.84
CA TYR A 172 1.99 -7.80 0.26
C TYR A 172 2.46 -8.52 -1.00
N ILE A 173 3.08 -7.78 -1.93
CA ILE A 173 3.48 -8.32 -3.23
C ILE A 173 4.60 -9.35 -3.12
N PRO A 174 5.69 -9.12 -2.38
CA PRO A 174 6.70 -10.16 -2.15
C PRO A 174 6.14 -11.43 -1.52
N PHE A 175 5.29 -11.32 -0.48
CA PHE A 175 4.65 -12.49 0.13
C PHE A 175 3.76 -13.25 -0.88
N LEU A 176 2.91 -12.54 -1.63
CA LEU A 176 2.09 -13.15 -2.67
C LEU A 176 2.95 -13.80 -3.76
N ALA A 177 4.00 -13.12 -4.24
CA ALA A 177 4.91 -13.65 -5.25
C ALA A 177 5.57 -14.96 -4.79
N LYS A 178 5.99 -15.04 -3.54
CA LYS A 178 6.52 -16.29 -2.97
C LYS A 178 5.50 -17.41 -3.04
N HIS A 179 4.29 -17.19 -2.51
CA HIS A 179 3.24 -18.19 -2.55
C HIS A 179 2.93 -18.65 -3.98
N ILE A 180 2.92 -17.75 -4.97
CA ILE A 180 2.71 -18.11 -6.39
C ILE A 180 3.88 -18.93 -6.93
N LEU A 181 5.11 -18.52 -6.68
CA LEU A 181 6.32 -19.16 -7.23
C LEU A 181 6.59 -20.53 -6.60
N GLU A 182 6.21 -20.71 -5.34
CA GLU A 182 6.36 -21.98 -4.60
C GLU A 182 5.13 -22.91 -4.75
N ASP A 183 4.07 -22.43 -5.38
CA ASP A 183 2.88 -23.24 -5.64
C ASP A 183 3.18 -24.44 -6.55
N THR A 184 2.86 -25.65 -6.09
CA THR A 184 3.08 -26.91 -6.82
C THR A 184 1.81 -27.47 -7.43
N SER A 185 0.68 -26.77 -7.31
CA SER A 185 -0.61 -27.22 -7.83
C SER A 185 -0.68 -27.23 -9.36
N SER A 186 -1.68 -27.89 -9.92
CA SER A 186 -1.87 -27.96 -11.37
C SER A 186 -2.45 -26.69 -11.99
N ASP A 187 -2.99 -25.77 -11.16
CA ASP A 187 -3.60 -24.51 -11.55
C ASP A 187 -2.71 -23.31 -11.21
N LYS A 188 -1.41 -23.46 -11.43
CA LYS A 188 -0.41 -22.41 -11.18
C LYS A 188 -0.74 -21.12 -11.89
N VAL A 189 -0.53 -20.01 -11.16
CA VAL A 189 -0.56 -18.66 -11.69
C VAL A 189 0.76 -18.36 -12.43
N ASN A 190 0.69 -17.87 -13.64
CA ASN A 190 1.87 -17.61 -14.50
C ASN A 190 2.50 -16.24 -14.20
N LEU A 191 3.09 -16.07 -12.99
CA LEU A 191 3.72 -14.82 -12.59
C LEU A 191 4.96 -14.51 -13.44
N GLN A 192 4.97 -13.33 -14.08
CA GLN A 192 6.05 -12.85 -14.93
C GLN A 192 6.81 -11.66 -14.33
N GLY A 193 6.20 -10.91 -13.43
CA GLY A 193 6.85 -9.79 -12.79
C GLY A 193 5.99 -9.06 -11.79
N VAL A 194 6.67 -8.15 -11.06
CA VAL A 194 6.07 -7.26 -10.08
C VAL A 194 6.54 -5.83 -10.31
N LEU A 195 5.66 -4.87 -10.10
CA LEU A 195 5.89 -3.43 -10.28
C LEU A 195 5.37 -2.69 -9.06
N ILE A 196 6.26 -2.23 -8.18
CA ILE A 196 5.92 -1.79 -6.83
C ILE A 196 6.27 -0.32 -6.63
N GLY A 197 5.29 0.50 -6.30
CA GLY A 197 5.43 1.94 -6.11
C GLY A 197 5.64 2.32 -4.67
N ASN A 198 6.58 3.23 -4.41
CA ASN A 198 6.84 3.81 -3.10
C ASN A 198 6.69 2.76 -1.98
N PRO A 199 7.47 1.62 -2.06
CA PRO A 199 7.23 0.47 -1.19
C PRO A 199 7.71 0.71 0.24
N LEU A 200 6.92 0.26 1.21
CA LEU A 200 7.45 -0.11 2.52
C LEU A 200 8.14 -1.45 2.39
N THR A 201 9.40 -1.54 2.75
CA THR A 201 10.22 -2.73 2.58
C THR A 201 10.96 -3.09 3.85
N GLU A 202 11.61 -2.12 4.47
CA GLU A 202 12.38 -2.25 5.69
C GLU A 202 12.15 -1.03 6.58
N TYR A 203 11.70 -1.23 7.82
CA TYR A 203 11.36 -0.12 8.72
C TYR A 203 12.55 0.80 8.99
N ASP A 204 13.76 0.26 9.10
CA ASP A 204 14.96 1.04 9.39
C ASP A 204 15.30 2.06 8.30
N THR A 205 15.13 1.68 7.02
CA THR A 205 15.47 2.54 5.86
C THR A 205 14.31 3.40 5.41
N ASP A 206 13.07 2.89 5.55
CA ASP A 206 11.84 3.57 5.14
C ASP A 206 11.22 4.40 6.28
N SER A 207 11.97 4.57 7.37
CA SER A 207 11.51 5.12 8.64
C SER A 207 11.60 6.64 8.71
N GLU A 208 11.35 7.11 9.93
CA GLU A 208 11.46 8.48 10.39
C GLU A 208 12.74 9.21 9.91
N ARG A 209 13.89 8.53 9.87
CA ARG A 209 15.16 9.14 9.41
C ARG A 209 15.07 9.59 7.95
N SER A 210 14.55 8.75 7.08
CA SER A 210 14.39 9.09 5.65
C SER A 210 13.38 10.22 5.46
N MET A 211 12.32 10.27 6.28
CA MET A 211 11.35 11.37 6.29
C MET A 211 11.98 12.68 6.80
N VAL A 212 12.78 12.65 7.87
CA VAL A 212 13.46 13.83 8.40
C VAL A 212 14.48 14.37 7.38
N GLU A 213 15.25 13.51 6.74
CA GLU A 213 16.16 13.93 5.68
C GLU A 213 15.40 14.49 4.46
N PHE A 214 14.30 13.86 4.07
CA PHE A 214 13.40 14.38 3.05
C PHE A 214 12.95 15.81 3.40
N GLY A 215 12.45 16.03 4.63
CA GLY A 215 12.03 17.33 5.09
C GLY A 215 13.14 18.38 5.08
N PHE A 216 14.38 17.98 5.40
CA PHE A 216 15.54 18.85 5.30
C PHE A 216 15.84 19.26 3.86
N TRP A 217 15.90 18.29 2.94
CA TRP A 217 16.20 18.56 1.53
C TRP A 217 15.09 19.33 0.80
N HIS A 218 13.85 19.26 1.29
CA HIS A 218 12.72 20.02 0.75
C HIS A 218 12.48 21.35 1.49
N GLY A 219 13.37 21.75 2.44
CA GLY A 219 13.30 23.05 3.11
C GLY A 219 12.21 23.16 4.17
N LEU A 220 11.66 22.04 4.65
CA LEU A 220 10.65 22.01 5.71
C LEU A 220 11.28 22.15 7.09
N ILE A 221 12.52 21.72 7.26
CA ILE A 221 13.27 21.83 8.51
C ILE A 221 14.63 22.49 8.28
N THR A 222 15.11 23.22 9.30
CA THR A 222 16.40 23.90 9.23
C THR A 222 17.55 22.91 9.38
N ILE A 223 18.74 23.32 8.93
CA ILE A 223 19.96 22.53 9.14
C ILE A 223 20.21 22.29 10.65
N GLU A 224 19.91 23.28 11.50
CA GLU A 224 20.07 23.16 12.95
C GLU A 224 19.17 22.07 13.52
N THR A 225 17.88 22.03 13.16
CA THR A 225 16.93 21.01 13.58
C THR A 225 17.36 19.62 13.08
N TYR A 226 17.83 19.52 11.84
CA TYR A 226 18.33 18.28 11.27
C TYR A 226 19.56 17.75 12.03
N GLU A 227 20.53 18.63 12.32
CA GLU A 227 21.73 18.25 13.09
C GLU A 227 21.39 17.89 14.55
N GLN A 228 20.41 18.56 15.18
CA GLN A 228 19.89 18.18 16.48
C GLN A 228 19.24 16.80 16.46
N PHE A 229 18.45 16.49 15.42
CA PHE A 229 17.85 15.16 15.25
C PHE A 229 18.92 14.07 15.16
N LYS A 230 19.91 14.23 14.30
CA LYS A 230 21.00 13.26 14.16
C LYS A 230 21.75 12.99 15.47
N ARG A 231 21.98 14.04 16.28
CA ARG A 231 22.72 13.92 17.55
C ARG A 231 21.89 13.35 18.70
N ASN A 232 20.60 13.62 18.74
CA ASN A 232 19.76 13.30 19.92
C ASN A 232 18.77 12.15 19.67
N CYS A 233 18.58 11.73 18.41
CA CYS A 233 17.70 10.61 18.05
C CYS A 233 18.53 9.45 17.43
N PRO A 234 19.31 8.72 18.26
CA PRO A 234 20.16 7.64 17.77
C PRO A 234 19.32 6.50 17.21
N HIS A 235 19.74 5.97 16.10
CA HIS A 235 19.14 4.80 15.48
C HIS A 235 19.89 3.53 15.89
N LYS A 236 19.18 2.39 16.01
CA LYS A 236 19.79 1.11 16.44
C LYS A 236 20.94 0.63 15.56
N ASN A 237 21.00 1.10 14.32
CA ASN A 237 21.97 0.71 13.30
C ASN A 237 22.84 1.87 12.82
N ASP A 238 23.10 2.88 13.64
CA ASP A 238 24.01 3.97 13.31
C ASP A 238 25.47 3.49 13.27
N GLU A 239 25.80 2.57 12.36
CA GLU A 239 27.18 2.21 12.04
C GLU A 239 27.94 3.35 11.33
N LEU A 240 27.26 4.41 10.93
CA LEU A 240 27.87 5.49 10.13
C LEU A 240 28.61 6.55 10.93
N HIS A 241 28.49 6.60 12.24
CA HIS A 241 29.23 7.54 13.10
C HIS A 241 29.55 6.99 14.49
N PRO A 242 30.33 5.88 14.62
CA PRO A 242 30.85 5.48 15.91
C PRO A 242 31.89 6.48 16.46
N GLU A 243 32.41 7.39 15.64
CA GLU A 243 33.52 8.28 15.99
C GLU A 243 33.08 9.64 16.59
N GLU A 244 31.81 10.02 16.49
CA GLU A 244 31.31 11.29 17.06
C GLU A 244 30.83 11.19 18.52
N TYR A 245 30.76 10.01 19.11
CA TYR A 245 30.58 9.84 20.54
C TYR A 245 31.93 9.81 21.26
N ASP A 246 32.61 10.95 21.32
CA ASP A 246 33.81 11.09 22.17
C ASP A 246 33.42 11.01 23.64
N THR A 247 33.40 9.78 24.17
CA THR A 247 33.22 9.49 25.59
C THR A 247 34.48 9.83 26.43
N ASN A 248 35.54 10.32 25.77
CA ASN A 248 36.85 10.55 26.42
C ASN A 248 37.08 12.01 26.85
N ASN A 249 36.14 12.92 26.64
CA ASN A 249 36.31 14.29 27.11
C ASN A 249 35.83 14.43 28.57
N ASN A 250 36.67 13.97 29.50
CA ASN A 250 36.45 13.88 30.93
C ASN A 250 36.42 15.25 31.68
N ASN A 251 36.11 16.35 31.02
CA ASN A 251 36.17 17.68 31.68
C ASN A 251 34.84 18.34 32.00
N ASP A 252 33.68 17.66 31.85
CA ASP A 252 32.41 18.25 32.27
C ASP A 252 31.56 17.24 33.07
N GLU A 253 31.67 17.29 34.41
CA GLU A 253 30.76 16.55 35.32
C GLU A 253 29.27 16.84 35.08
N LYS A 254 28.93 17.91 34.34
CA LYS A 254 27.55 18.25 33.94
C LYS A 254 27.03 17.52 32.70
N ILE A 255 27.89 16.90 31.91
CA ILE A 255 27.49 16.19 30.68
C ILE A 255 26.96 14.79 30.98
N ASN A 256 27.46 14.13 32.04
CA ASN A 256 27.05 12.78 32.39
C ASN A 256 25.57 12.67 32.87
N ASP A 257 25.00 13.75 33.44
CA ASP A 257 23.57 13.81 33.79
C ASP A 257 22.65 14.03 32.58
N ILE A 258 23.23 14.47 31.44
CA ILE A 258 22.49 14.81 30.19
C ILE A 258 22.34 13.60 29.29
N LEU A 259 23.19 12.60 29.40
CA LEU A 259 23.24 11.41 28.54
C LEU A 259 22.58 10.16 29.14
N THR A 260 21.74 10.29 30.15
CA THR A 260 20.92 9.14 30.56
C THR A 260 19.92 8.78 29.44
N PRO A 261 19.63 7.48 29.22
CA PRO A 261 18.64 7.06 28.19
C PRO A 261 17.33 7.83 28.26
N ARG A 262 16.89 8.21 29.49
CA ARG A 262 15.68 9.00 29.74
C ARG A 262 15.77 10.44 29.22
N ASN A 263 16.93 11.09 29.35
CA ASN A 263 17.14 12.46 28.88
C ASN A 263 17.31 12.50 27.34
N VAL A 264 17.95 11.50 26.74
CA VAL A 264 18.08 11.36 25.28
C VAL A 264 16.71 11.20 24.66
N THR A 265 15.86 10.32 25.20
CA THR A 265 14.48 10.11 24.71
C THR A 265 13.66 11.40 24.82
N HIS A 266 13.73 12.12 25.93
CA HIS A 266 12.99 13.38 26.12
C HIS A 266 13.43 14.45 25.10
N ARG A 267 14.73 14.63 24.86
CA ARG A 267 15.25 15.59 23.87
C ARG A 267 14.85 15.19 22.44
N CYS A 268 14.98 13.92 22.12
CA CYS A 268 14.56 13.41 20.82
C CYS A 268 13.06 13.69 20.57
N ASN A 269 12.20 13.46 21.57
CA ASN A 269 10.77 13.75 21.45
C ASN A 269 10.49 15.23 21.24
N GLN A 270 11.18 16.13 21.93
CA GLN A 270 11.05 17.57 21.68
C GLN A 270 11.43 17.98 20.25
N ILE A 271 12.50 17.38 19.72
CA ILE A 271 12.94 17.64 18.34
C ILE A 271 11.91 17.09 17.36
N ARG A 272 11.38 15.90 17.61
CA ARG A 272 10.30 15.29 16.82
C ARG A 272 9.06 16.16 16.78
N ASP A 273 8.67 16.78 17.91
CA ASP A 273 7.53 17.70 17.95
C ASP A 273 7.75 18.94 17.08
N VAL A 274 8.96 19.52 17.10
CA VAL A 274 9.31 20.63 16.20
C VAL A 274 9.23 20.20 14.74
N ILE A 275 9.80 19.05 14.39
CA ILE A 275 9.76 18.53 13.03
C ILE A 275 8.30 18.29 12.61
N ARG A 276 7.49 17.65 13.46
CA ARG A 276 6.07 17.42 13.20
C ARG A 276 5.33 18.70 12.88
N SER A 277 5.53 19.74 13.71
CA SER A 277 4.86 21.03 13.50
C SER A 277 5.24 21.69 12.16
N ASN A 278 6.46 21.47 11.68
CA ASN A 278 6.90 22.00 10.39
C ASN A 278 6.29 21.26 9.19
N PHE A 279 5.86 20.01 9.38
CA PHE A 279 5.14 19.26 8.35
C PHE A 279 3.64 19.54 8.34
N GLU A 280 3.07 20.07 9.44
CA GLU A 280 1.65 20.41 9.53
C GLU A 280 1.21 21.34 8.40
N GLY A 281 0.03 21.08 7.83
CA GLY A 281 -0.51 21.88 6.72
C GLY A 281 0.05 21.51 5.35
N ASN A 282 1.00 20.58 5.26
CA ASN A 282 1.48 20.02 4.01
C ASN A 282 0.89 18.63 3.76
N ASP A 283 0.75 18.25 2.49
CA ASP A 283 0.44 16.86 2.13
C ASP A 283 1.73 16.03 2.11
N ILE A 284 1.95 15.22 3.13
CA ILE A 284 3.16 14.37 3.19
C ILE A 284 3.22 13.30 2.11
N TYR A 285 2.07 12.93 1.55
CA TYR A 285 1.99 12.00 0.41
C TYR A 285 2.35 12.65 -0.93
N GLY A 286 2.51 13.97 -0.95
CA GLY A 286 2.93 14.74 -2.11
C GLY A 286 3.20 16.18 -1.71
N ILE A 287 4.41 16.46 -1.23
CA ILE A 287 4.74 17.69 -0.50
C ILE A 287 4.43 18.99 -1.26
N TYR A 288 4.38 18.94 -2.58
CA TYR A 288 4.03 20.08 -3.43
C TYR A 288 2.56 20.08 -3.85
N ARG A 289 1.77 19.10 -3.41
CA ARG A 289 0.34 19.06 -3.65
C ARG A 289 -0.38 20.07 -2.73
N LEU A 290 -1.31 20.80 -3.30
CA LEU A 290 -2.14 21.72 -2.51
C LEU A 290 -3.16 20.94 -1.67
N CYS A 291 -3.27 21.32 -0.41
CA CYS A 291 -4.33 20.80 0.45
C CYS A 291 -5.70 21.35 0.00
N PRO A 292 -6.76 20.52 0.01
CA PRO A 292 -8.09 21.00 -0.28
C PRO A 292 -8.56 22.02 0.75
N ASP A 293 -9.36 22.98 0.31
CA ASP A 293 -9.99 23.97 1.18
C ASP A 293 -11.04 23.30 2.08
N ARG A 294 -10.70 23.13 3.35
CA ARG A 294 -11.55 22.48 4.36
C ARG A 294 -12.85 23.24 4.62
N SER A 295 -12.94 24.55 4.33
CA SER A 295 -14.17 25.32 4.51
C SER A 295 -15.32 24.86 3.61
N ARG A 296 -15.02 24.00 2.62
CA ARG A 296 -16.00 23.41 1.70
C ARG A 296 -16.49 22.01 2.11
N LEU A 297 -15.96 21.46 3.21
CA LEU A 297 -16.37 20.15 3.72
C LEU A 297 -17.69 20.28 4.48
N SER A 298 -18.62 19.35 4.25
CA SER A 298 -19.81 19.19 5.09
C SER A 298 -19.45 18.47 6.41
N ALA A 299 -20.34 18.52 7.41
CA ALA A 299 -20.14 17.78 8.67
C ALA A 299 -19.92 16.26 8.46
N ASN A 300 -20.57 15.66 7.45
CA ASN A 300 -20.37 14.27 7.09
C ASN A 300 -18.99 14.03 6.44
N ASP A 301 -18.48 15.01 5.67
CA ASP A 301 -17.17 14.97 5.09
C ASP A 301 -16.07 15.08 6.17
N GLU A 302 -16.28 15.90 7.21
CA GLU A 302 -15.37 16.01 8.35
C GLU A 302 -15.29 14.70 9.15
N MET A 303 -16.39 13.97 9.31
CA MET A 303 -16.41 12.67 9.98
C MET A 303 -15.60 11.64 9.19
N SER A 304 -15.81 11.55 7.87
CA SER A 304 -15.00 10.70 6.99
C SER A 304 -13.52 11.10 6.99
N TYR A 305 -13.22 12.38 7.10
CA TYR A 305 -11.86 12.89 7.26
C TYR A 305 -11.20 12.40 8.55
N ASN A 306 -11.91 12.45 9.67
CA ASN A 306 -11.40 12.01 10.99
C ASN A 306 -11.20 10.49 11.06
N GLU A 307 -12.04 9.70 10.40
CA GLU A 307 -11.87 8.24 10.29
C GLU A 307 -10.59 7.86 9.54
N LYS A 308 -10.18 8.64 8.53
CA LYS A 308 -8.92 8.43 7.78
C LYS A 308 -7.65 8.66 8.59
N HIS A 309 -7.75 9.33 9.74
CA HIS A 309 -6.62 9.49 10.67
C HIS A 309 -6.33 8.21 11.47
N SER A 310 -7.11 7.15 11.33
CA SER A 310 -6.84 5.86 11.98
C SER A 310 -5.56 5.20 11.48
N MET A 311 -5.16 5.44 10.21
CA MET A 311 -3.85 4.99 9.70
C MET A 311 -2.67 5.60 10.49
N LYS A 312 -2.80 6.85 10.94
CA LYS A 312 -1.85 7.52 11.83
C LYS A 312 -1.67 6.73 13.14
N ASN A 313 -2.78 6.36 13.78
CA ASN A 313 -2.74 5.62 15.04
C ASN A 313 -2.22 4.20 14.86
N PHE A 314 -2.55 3.56 13.74
CA PHE A 314 -2.12 2.22 13.39
C PHE A 314 -0.59 2.11 13.20
N ILE A 315 0.02 3.03 12.46
CA ILE A 315 1.48 3.08 12.27
C ILE A 315 2.17 3.44 13.60
N LEU A 316 1.62 4.38 14.37
CA LEU A 316 2.12 4.77 15.69
C LEU A 316 2.09 3.62 16.70
N GLU A 317 1.06 2.79 16.64
CA GLU A 317 0.90 1.62 17.54
C GLU A 317 1.89 0.50 17.23
N LYS A 318 2.24 0.32 15.95
CA LYS A 318 3.09 -0.77 15.48
C LYS A 318 4.59 -0.46 15.57
N LEU A 319 4.98 0.80 15.53
CA LEU A 319 6.38 1.22 15.74
C LEU A 319 6.79 1.20 17.23
N ASN A 320 5.88 0.86 18.15
CA ASN A 320 6.18 0.66 19.56
C ASN A 320 6.28 -0.84 19.90
N PRO A 321 7.48 -1.47 19.80
CA PRO A 321 7.66 -2.90 20.06
C PRO A 321 7.39 -3.32 21.50
N ASN A 322 7.21 -2.37 22.44
CA ASN A 322 6.99 -2.66 23.85
C ASN A 322 5.52 -2.84 24.23
N LYS A 323 4.55 -2.43 23.39
CA LYS A 323 3.11 -2.62 23.67
C LYS A 323 2.64 -4.09 23.63
N ASN A 324 3.33 -4.97 22.91
CA ASN A 324 2.89 -6.35 22.72
C ASN A 324 3.40 -7.36 23.79
N LYS A 325 4.17 -6.94 24.80
CA LYS A 325 4.73 -7.89 25.77
C LYS A 325 3.89 -8.16 27.02
N ASN A 326 2.84 -7.37 27.32
CA ASN A 326 2.07 -7.54 28.56
C ASN A 326 0.56 -7.37 28.37
N LYS A 327 -0.11 -8.34 27.74
CA LYS A 327 -1.60 -8.42 27.78
C LYS A 327 -2.19 -8.79 29.15
N GLY A 328 -1.40 -8.76 30.25
CA GLY A 328 -1.82 -9.15 31.59
C GLY A 328 -1.83 -8.06 32.66
N ASP A 329 -1.10 -6.99 32.50
CA ASP A 329 -0.99 -5.93 33.50
C ASP A 329 -1.74 -4.67 33.10
N LYS A 330 -2.69 -4.25 33.92
CA LYS A 330 -3.33 -2.92 33.81
C LYS A 330 -2.25 -1.88 34.11
N LEU A 331 -1.62 -1.33 33.06
CA LEU A 331 -0.74 -0.19 33.15
C LEU A 331 -1.59 1.05 33.49
N ASN A 332 -1.20 1.77 34.54
CA ASN A 332 -1.77 3.08 34.84
C ASN A 332 -1.42 4.04 33.69
N ALA A 333 -2.41 4.84 33.28
CA ALA A 333 -2.26 5.81 32.16
C ALA A 333 -1.12 6.84 32.35
N ALA A 334 -0.47 6.89 33.52
CA ALA A 334 0.65 7.77 33.84
C ALA A 334 2.03 7.19 33.48
N ASP A 335 2.13 5.89 33.15
CA ASP A 335 3.40 5.20 32.90
C ASP A 335 3.69 4.96 31.41
N VAL A 336 2.82 5.42 30.52
CA VAL A 336 3.01 5.31 29.07
C VAL A 336 3.65 6.60 28.57
N GLU A 337 4.99 6.66 28.56
CA GLU A 337 5.70 7.60 27.71
C GLU A 337 5.34 7.23 26.26
N GLU A 338 4.44 8.01 25.62
CA GLU A 338 4.17 7.90 24.18
C GLU A 338 5.49 8.14 23.44
N GLU A 339 6.04 7.12 22.81
CA GLU A 339 7.09 7.30 21.81
C GLU A 339 6.47 8.10 20.66
N HIS A 340 6.76 9.40 20.63
CA HIS A 340 6.28 10.31 19.59
C HIS A 340 7.04 10.06 18.28
N VAL A 341 6.50 9.20 17.43
CA VAL A 341 6.99 9.09 16.04
C VAL A 341 6.48 10.28 15.24
N ILE A 342 7.35 10.87 14.42
CA ILE A 342 6.99 12.00 13.55
C ILE A 342 6.17 11.47 12.37
N TRP A 343 4.87 11.54 12.46
CA TRP A 343 3.99 11.31 11.31
C TRP A 343 3.00 12.46 11.23
N PRO A 344 3.25 13.48 10.38
CA PRO A 344 2.28 14.52 10.14
C PRO A 344 1.04 13.93 9.44
N SER A 345 -0.12 14.50 9.74
CA SER A 345 -1.35 14.15 9.03
C SER A 345 -1.29 14.73 7.61
N GLY A 346 -1.53 13.92 6.60
CA GLY A 346 -1.77 14.43 5.24
C GLY A 346 -2.98 15.39 5.19
N CYS A 347 -3.15 16.06 4.06
CA CYS A 347 -4.23 17.04 3.85
C CYS A 347 -5.65 16.46 3.85
N GLY A 348 -5.81 15.15 4.00
CA GLY A 348 -7.07 14.43 3.79
C GLY A 348 -7.23 13.98 2.34
N GLY A 349 -7.96 12.90 2.14
CA GLY A 349 -8.17 12.32 0.82
C GLY A 349 -9.27 13.03 0.02
N ASP A 350 -9.30 12.76 -1.27
CA ASP A 350 -10.40 13.13 -2.14
C ASP A 350 -11.66 12.33 -1.79
N LEU A 351 -12.73 13.03 -1.41
CA LEU A 351 -14.01 12.44 -1.03
C LEU A 351 -14.84 11.94 -2.23
N THR A 352 -14.38 12.19 -3.46
CA THR A 352 -15.11 11.77 -4.67
C THR A 352 -15.34 10.26 -4.69
N PHE A 353 -14.32 9.49 -4.28
CA PHE A 353 -14.39 8.01 -4.25
C PHE A 353 -15.33 7.51 -3.17
N ASP A 354 -15.28 8.12 -1.96
CA ASP A 354 -16.16 7.80 -0.86
C ASP A 354 -17.62 8.01 -1.26
N ARG A 355 -17.92 9.14 -1.89
CA ARG A 355 -19.27 9.45 -2.37
C ARG A 355 -19.72 8.48 -3.47
N PHE A 356 -18.85 8.18 -4.44
CA PHE A 356 -19.17 7.29 -5.55
C PHE A 356 -19.41 5.85 -5.08
N LEU A 357 -18.54 5.29 -4.26
CA LEU A 357 -18.66 3.91 -3.79
C LEU A 357 -19.76 3.74 -2.73
N ASN A 358 -20.11 4.79 -2.00
CA ASN A 358 -21.21 4.76 -1.04
C ASN A 358 -22.57 5.13 -1.64
N ASP A 359 -22.64 5.55 -2.91
CA ASP A 359 -23.91 5.81 -3.59
C ASP A 359 -24.72 4.50 -3.72
N PRO A 360 -26.00 4.50 -3.30
CA PRO A 360 -26.83 3.29 -3.35
C PRO A 360 -26.97 2.67 -4.74
N VAL A 361 -27.01 3.50 -5.80
CA VAL A 361 -27.10 3.02 -7.18
C VAL A 361 -25.81 2.33 -7.59
N THR A 362 -24.67 2.88 -7.19
CA THR A 362 -23.34 2.28 -7.43
C THR A 362 -23.23 0.93 -6.72
N LYS A 363 -23.58 0.84 -5.44
CA LYS A 363 -23.60 -0.42 -4.68
C LYS A 363 -24.51 -1.47 -5.31
N GLU A 364 -25.70 -1.07 -5.75
CA GLU A 364 -26.64 -1.96 -6.42
C GLU A 364 -26.07 -2.50 -7.75
N LYS A 365 -25.47 -1.63 -8.56
CA LYS A 365 -24.79 -2.03 -9.82
C LYS A 365 -23.65 -3.00 -9.57
N LEU A 366 -22.83 -2.74 -8.56
CA LEU A 366 -21.71 -3.57 -8.15
C LEU A 366 -22.14 -4.88 -7.50
N LYS A 367 -23.42 -5.06 -7.15
CA LYS A 367 -23.95 -6.22 -6.43
C LYS A 367 -23.25 -6.45 -5.08
N VAL A 368 -23.02 -5.36 -4.36
CA VAL A 368 -22.55 -5.45 -2.98
C VAL A 368 -23.58 -6.20 -2.14
N TYR A 369 -23.17 -7.25 -1.40
CA TYR A 369 -24.10 -8.12 -0.65
C TYR A 369 -24.88 -7.38 0.42
N ASP A 370 -24.18 -6.51 1.15
CA ASP A 370 -24.78 -5.68 2.18
C ASP A 370 -24.59 -4.20 1.85
N THR A 371 -25.62 -3.60 1.29
CA THR A 371 -25.60 -2.19 0.90
C THR A 371 -25.55 -1.22 2.11
N SER A 372 -25.77 -1.73 3.34
CA SER A 372 -25.60 -0.94 4.57
C SER A 372 -24.11 -0.76 4.95
N VAL A 373 -23.22 -1.64 4.49
CA VAL A 373 -21.79 -1.49 4.71
C VAL A 373 -21.32 -0.19 4.06
N ARG A 374 -20.71 0.68 4.86
CA ARG A 374 -20.08 1.89 4.38
C ARG A 374 -18.68 1.53 3.87
N TRP A 375 -18.42 1.80 2.61
CA TRP A 375 -17.06 1.72 2.08
C TRP A 375 -16.20 2.84 2.68
N SER A 376 -15.00 2.50 3.09
CA SER A 376 -13.95 3.45 3.48
C SER A 376 -12.66 3.14 2.74
N GLN A 377 -11.82 4.16 2.55
CA GLN A 377 -10.55 4.00 1.86
C GLN A 377 -9.65 2.98 2.54
N CYS A 378 -9.61 2.97 3.88
CA CYS A 378 -8.86 2.01 4.68
C CYS A 378 -9.75 1.52 5.83
N ALA A 379 -9.69 0.24 6.14
CA ALA A 379 -10.39 -0.39 7.25
C ALA A 379 -9.50 -0.47 8.49
N ASP A 380 -10.14 -0.35 9.66
CA ASP A 380 -9.48 -0.63 10.95
C ASP A 380 -9.56 -2.13 11.22
N ILE A 381 -8.50 -2.84 10.83
CA ILE A 381 -8.37 -4.29 10.98
C ILE A 381 -7.18 -4.64 11.88
N GLY A 382 -7.31 -5.70 12.65
CA GLY A 382 -6.17 -6.28 13.37
C GLY A 382 -5.12 -6.79 12.37
N TYR A 383 -3.87 -6.30 12.45
CA TYR A 383 -2.82 -6.70 11.52
C TYR A 383 -1.46 -6.78 12.22
N GLU A 384 -0.75 -7.89 12.06
CA GLU A 384 0.65 -8.05 12.46
C GLU A 384 1.54 -7.85 11.24
N MET A 385 2.21 -6.70 11.20
CA MET A 385 3.07 -6.31 10.09
C MET A 385 4.47 -6.92 10.21
N THR A 386 5.05 -7.31 9.08
CA THR A 386 6.44 -7.73 8.96
C THR A 386 7.19 -6.90 7.91
N GLU A 387 8.45 -7.22 7.69
CA GLU A 387 9.29 -6.60 6.67
C GLU A 387 9.48 -7.55 5.49
N SER A 388 9.65 -7.00 4.30
CA SER A 388 9.86 -7.78 3.07
C SER A 388 11.29 -7.72 2.52
N TYR A 389 12.20 -6.99 3.15
CA TYR A 389 13.56 -6.75 2.66
C TYR A 389 14.29 -8.04 2.27
N ASN A 390 14.34 -9.03 3.17
CA ASN A 390 15.03 -10.30 2.91
C ASN A 390 14.47 -11.06 1.70
N PHE A 391 13.22 -10.80 1.40
CA PHE A 391 12.48 -11.44 0.36
C PHE A 391 12.97 -11.07 -1.05
N TYR A 392 13.36 -9.80 -1.25
CA TYR A 392 13.85 -9.33 -2.54
C TYR A 392 15.12 -10.09 -2.95
N SER A 393 16.08 -10.26 -2.02
CA SER A 393 17.29 -11.04 -2.30
C SER A 393 16.99 -12.52 -2.54
N GLU A 394 16.15 -13.14 -1.73
CA GLU A 394 15.82 -14.56 -1.84
C GLU A 394 15.06 -14.88 -3.13
N ILE A 395 14.01 -14.12 -3.45
CA ILE A 395 13.21 -14.35 -4.66
C ILE A 395 14.04 -14.10 -5.91
N MET A 396 14.79 -13.00 -5.96
CA MET A 396 15.49 -12.62 -7.17
C MET A 396 16.63 -13.57 -7.49
N LEU A 397 17.32 -14.09 -6.48
CA LEU A 397 18.36 -15.09 -6.69
C LEU A 397 17.79 -16.45 -7.09
N LYS A 398 16.64 -16.83 -6.52
CA LYS A 398 15.96 -18.10 -6.82
C LYS A 398 15.22 -18.09 -8.17
N TYR A 399 14.69 -16.93 -8.57
CA TYR A 399 13.87 -16.76 -9.77
C TYR A 399 14.38 -15.58 -10.63
N PRO A 400 15.56 -15.70 -11.25
CA PRO A 400 16.20 -14.59 -11.96
C PRO A 400 15.47 -14.14 -13.23
N SER A 401 14.48 -14.88 -13.68
CA SER A 401 13.62 -14.49 -14.82
C SER A 401 12.44 -13.60 -14.42
N LEU A 402 12.18 -13.45 -13.11
CA LEU A 402 11.11 -12.59 -12.63
C LEU A 402 11.46 -11.11 -12.89
N ASN A 403 10.58 -10.38 -13.55
CA ASN A 403 10.77 -8.95 -13.81
C ASN A 403 10.37 -8.14 -12.57
N VAL A 404 11.33 -7.63 -11.83
CA VAL A 404 11.09 -6.90 -10.56
C VAL A 404 11.43 -5.43 -10.72
N TRP A 405 10.41 -4.57 -10.68
CA TRP A 405 10.59 -3.14 -10.72
C TRP A 405 10.09 -2.47 -9.45
N VAL A 406 10.86 -1.50 -8.99
CA VAL A 406 10.49 -0.58 -7.93
C VAL A 406 10.44 0.82 -8.54
N PHE A 407 9.35 1.53 -8.35
CA PHE A 407 9.27 2.94 -8.73
C PHE A 407 9.00 3.82 -7.51
N SER A 408 9.50 5.05 -7.55
CA SER A 408 9.40 5.96 -6.41
C SER A 408 9.20 7.40 -6.89
N GLY A 409 8.16 8.04 -6.37
CA GLY A 409 7.89 9.46 -6.56
C GLY A 409 8.84 10.30 -5.72
N THR A 410 9.44 11.34 -6.33
CA THR A 410 10.46 12.15 -5.66
C THR A 410 9.93 13.07 -4.59
N ASP A 411 8.61 13.30 -4.56
CA ASP A 411 7.93 14.24 -3.68
C ASP A 411 7.18 13.55 -2.52
N ASP A 412 7.39 12.22 -2.38
CA ASP A 412 6.83 11.41 -1.30
C ASP A 412 7.62 11.59 0.00
N GLY A 413 6.99 12.19 0.99
CA GLY A 413 7.56 12.36 2.33
C GLY A 413 7.29 11.18 3.27
N VAL A 414 6.38 10.26 2.92
CA VAL A 414 6.03 9.09 3.75
C VAL A 414 7.04 7.97 3.53
N LEU A 415 7.20 7.54 2.28
CA LEU A 415 8.15 6.50 1.87
C LEU A 415 9.09 7.09 0.80
N SER A 416 10.01 7.92 1.28
CA SER A 416 10.84 8.72 0.40
C SER A 416 11.73 7.88 -0.51
N THR A 417 12.03 8.42 -1.69
CA THR A 417 12.99 7.82 -2.63
C THR A 417 14.32 7.49 -1.96
N LEU A 418 14.73 8.28 -0.96
CA LEU A 418 15.97 8.06 -0.23
C LEU A 418 15.93 6.76 0.58
N GLY A 419 14.83 6.47 1.28
CA GLY A 419 14.62 5.19 1.96
C GLY A 419 14.68 4.01 0.98
N THR A 420 13.96 4.13 -0.12
CA THR A 420 13.96 3.14 -1.20
C THR A 420 15.38 2.87 -1.73
N MET A 421 16.17 3.90 -1.98
CA MET A 421 17.55 3.75 -2.45
C MET A 421 18.45 3.09 -1.39
N ARG A 422 18.22 3.33 -0.11
CA ARG A 422 19.00 2.74 0.99
C ARG A 422 18.84 1.23 1.06
N TRP A 423 17.62 0.73 1.11
CA TRP A 423 17.43 -0.71 1.18
C TRP A 423 17.86 -1.42 -0.10
N ILE A 424 17.67 -0.80 -1.28
CA ILE A 424 18.20 -1.37 -2.54
C ILE A 424 19.74 -1.44 -2.51
N ASN A 425 20.41 -0.39 -2.05
CA ASN A 425 21.87 -0.39 -1.92
C ASN A 425 22.37 -1.46 -0.94
N LYS A 426 21.64 -1.69 0.16
CA LYS A 426 21.94 -2.71 1.17
C LYS A 426 21.84 -4.14 0.62
N LEU A 427 21.07 -4.39 -0.47
CA LEU A 427 21.05 -5.70 -1.16
C LEU A 427 22.41 -6.08 -1.76
N GLY A 428 23.30 -5.13 -2.00
CA GLY A 428 24.63 -5.38 -2.57
C GLY A 428 24.61 -5.86 -4.01
N PHE A 429 23.52 -5.63 -4.76
CA PHE A 429 23.37 -6.06 -6.15
C PHE A 429 24.34 -5.35 -7.09
N THR A 430 24.70 -6.03 -8.18
CA THR A 430 25.66 -5.51 -9.17
C THR A 430 24.95 -4.62 -10.19
N VAL A 431 25.40 -3.37 -10.33
CA VAL A 431 24.84 -2.45 -11.34
C VAL A 431 25.13 -2.97 -12.75
N ASP A 432 24.06 -3.12 -13.55
CA ASP A 432 24.10 -3.43 -14.98
C ASP A 432 23.99 -2.15 -15.82
N THR A 433 22.86 -1.44 -15.70
CA THR A 433 22.67 -0.13 -16.31
C THR A 433 22.83 0.95 -15.25
N LYS A 434 23.80 1.83 -15.44
CA LYS A 434 24.06 2.94 -14.52
C LYS A 434 22.89 3.91 -14.47
N TRP A 435 22.78 4.60 -13.36
CA TRP A 435 21.82 5.68 -13.12
C TRP A 435 21.82 6.67 -14.29
N ARG A 436 20.66 6.81 -14.95
CA ARG A 436 20.48 7.70 -16.08
C ARG A 436 19.09 8.29 -16.12
N GLN A 437 18.96 9.42 -16.80
CA GLN A 437 17.66 10.01 -17.07
C GLN A 437 16.80 9.12 -17.97
N TRP A 438 15.48 9.16 -17.74
CA TRP A 438 14.48 8.74 -18.70
C TRP A 438 13.51 9.89 -18.97
N LYS A 439 12.78 9.83 -20.10
CA LYS A 439 12.03 10.97 -20.60
C LYS A 439 10.63 10.59 -21.07
N VAL A 440 9.70 11.56 -20.97
CA VAL A 440 8.42 11.56 -21.66
C VAL A 440 8.41 12.77 -22.60
N GLY A 441 8.36 12.49 -23.90
CA GLY A 441 8.66 13.52 -24.91
C GLY A 441 10.08 14.07 -24.70
N ASP A 442 10.20 15.39 -24.65
CA ASP A 442 11.48 16.07 -24.44
C ASP A 442 11.82 16.34 -22.97
N GLN A 443 10.91 16.03 -22.06
CA GLN A 443 11.06 16.33 -20.63
C GLN A 443 11.64 15.15 -19.86
N VAL A 444 12.56 15.45 -18.93
CA VAL A 444 13.06 14.45 -17.97
C VAL A 444 11.94 14.07 -17.02
N ALA A 445 11.51 12.81 -17.09
CA ALA A 445 10.48 12.26 -16.25
C ALA A 445 11.01 11.64 -14.95
N GLY A 446 12.32 11.33 -14.91
CA GLY A 446 12.98 10.77 -13.74
C GLY A 446 14.30 10.11 -14.09
N TYR A 447 14.68 9.16 -13.27
CA TYR A 447 15.92 8.41 -13.42
C TYR A 447 15.68 6.92 -13.31
N VAL A 448 16.54 6.11 -13.93
CA VAL A 448 16.43 4.65 -13.93
C VAL A 448 17.81 4.01 -13.76
N GLN A 449 17.86 2.92 -12.99
CA GLN A 449 18.99 2.03 -12.84
C GLN A 449 18.53 0.58 -12.88
N LYS A 450 19.33 -0.29 -13.50
CA LYS A 450 19.09 -1.73 -13.52
C LYS A 450 20.27 -2.48 -12.89
N TYR A 451 19.97 -3.55 -12.19
CA TYR A 451 20.93 -4.46 -11.59
C TYR A 451 20.97 -5.79 -12.38
N LYS A 452 22.12 -6.47 -12.34
CA LYS A 452 22.31 -7.75 -13.04
C LYS A 452 21.39 -8.84 -12.52
N GLU A 453 21.05 -8.76 -11.25
CA GLU A 453 20.12 -9.67 -10.56
C GLU A 453 18.66 -9.47 -11.00
N GLY A 454 18.38 -8.49 -11.87
CA GLY A 454 17.07 -8.28 -12.49
C GLY A 454 16.26 -7.14 -11.88
N LEU A 455 16.68 -6.56 -10.75
CA LEU A 455 16.00 -5.41 -10.15
C LEU A 455 16.15 -4.16 -11.02
N VAL A 456 15.06 -3.43 -11.18
CA VAL A 456 15.05 -2.10 -11.79
C VAL A 456 14.46 -1.11 -10.79
N ILE A 457 15.17 0.00 -10.55
CA ILE A 457 14.62 1.16 -9.84
C ILE A 457 14.33 2.29 -10.83
N VAL A 458 13.16 2.88 -10.72
CA VAL A 458 12.71 4.03 -11.52
C VAL A 458 12.24 5.13 -10.57
N THR A 459 12.84 6.32 -10.62
CA THR A 459 12.24 7.48 -9.95
C THR A 459 11.32 8.22 -10.90
N VAL A 460 10.28 8.81 -10.36
CA VAL A 460 9.32 9.65 -11.11
C VAL A 460 9.33 11.05 -10.51
N LYS A 461 9.87 11.99 -11.28
CA LYS A 461 10.07 13.37 -10.86
C LYS A 461 8.73 14.08 -10.68
N GLY A 462 8.57 14.75 -9.55
CA GLY A 462 7.37 15.56 -9.25
C GLY A 462 6.13 14.71 -8.94
N ALA A 463 6.32 13.43 -8.64
CA ALA A 463 5.28 12.57 -8.11
C ALA A 463 5.46 12.40 -6.62
N GLY A 464 4.37 12.36 -5.86
CA GLY A 464 4.35 11.91 -4.47
C GLY A 464 4.15 10.40 -4.36
N HIS A 465 3.45 9.99 -3.33
CA HIS A 465 3.19 8.59 -2.96
C HIS A 465 2.36 7.86 -4.02
N MET A 466 1.27 8.48 -4.48
CA MET A 466 0.41 7.97 -5.55
C MET A 466 0.95 8.45 -6.91
N VAL A 467 2.01 7.77 -7.38
CA VAL A 467 2.73 8.18 -8.60
C VAL A 467 1.83 8.29 -9.84
N PRO A 468 0.92 7.34 -10.13
CA PRO A 468 0.03 7.45 -11.28
C PRO A 468 -0.99 8.60 -11.17
N GLN A 469 -1.36 9.01 -9.97
CA GLN A 469 -2.23 10.15 -9.74
C GLN A 469 -1.51 11.47 -10.06
N ASP A 470 -0.27 11.62 -9.61
CA ASP A 470 0.48 12.88 -9.69
C ASP A 470 1.14 13.08 -11.06
N GLN A 471 1.71 12.00 -11.62
CA GLN A 471 2.46 12.02 -12.89
C GLN A 471 1.97 10.93 -13.83
N ASN A 472 0.70 11.01 -14.19
CA ASN A 472 -0.02 9.98 -14.95
C ASN A 472 0.64 9.62 -16.29
N ALA A 473 1.09 10.60 -17.10
CA ALA A 473 1.77 10.36 -18.37
C ALA A 473 3.11 9.62 -18.19
N SER A 474 3.84 9.96 -17.13
CA SER A 474 5.10 9.30 -16.76
C SER A 474 4.85 7.87 -16.30
N ALA A 475 3.90 7.66 -15.40
CA ALA A 475 3.51 6.33 -14.93
C ALA A 475 3.01 5.43 -16.07
N PHE A 476 2.23 5.96 -17.00
CA PHE A 476 1.74 5.27 -18.18
C PHE A 476 2.87 4.85 -19.13
N THR A 477 3.86 5.72 -19.34
CA THR A 477 5.06 5.41 -20.13
C THR A 477 5.90 4.33 -19.45
N MET A 478 6.09 4.43 -18.15
CA MET A 478 6.84 3.48 -17.34
C MET A 478 6.20 2.09 -17.37
N VAL A 479 4.88 1.96 -17.15
CA VAL A 479 4.20 0.66 -17.17
C VAL A 479 4.24 0.01 -18.56
N ASN A 480 4.16 0.79 -19.64
CA ASN A 480 4.34 0.28 -20.99
C ASN A 480 5.76 -0.29 -21.21
N ALA A 481 6.79 0.39 -20.70
CA ALA A 481 8.17 -0.09 -20.75
C ALA A 481 8.34 -1.39 -19.93
N PHE A 482 7.71 -1.46 -18.74
CA PHE A 482 7.68 -2.65 -17.91
C PHE A 482 7.12 -3.88 -18.64
N PHE A 483 5.94 -3.76 -19.26
CA PHE A 483 5.34 -4.87 -20.02
C PHE A 483 6.18 -5.30 -21.23
N LYS A 484 6.95 -4.39 -21.82
CA LYS A 484 7.86 -4.69 -22.93
C LYS A 484 9.22 -5.27 -22.46
N GLY A 485 9.47 -5.31 -21.16
CA GLY A 485 10.78 -5.70 -20.62
C GLY A 485 11.91 -4.74 -21.03
N GLN A 486 11.59 -3.46 -21.28
CA GLN A 486 12.51 -2.41 -21.72
C GLN A 486 12.58 -1.33 -20.67
N LEU A 487 13.76 -0.72 -20.48
CA LEU A 487 13.87 0.44 -19.60
C LEU A 487 13.18 1.67 -20.23
N PRO A 488 12.52 2.50 -19.43
CA PRO A 488 11.87 3.71 -19.91
C PRO A 488 12.89 4.75 -20.40
#